data_2952b461021ddab1d7245d7cc3ee37b7
#
_entry.id   2952b461021ddab1d7245d7cc3ee37b7
#
_cell.length_a   1.000
_cell.length_b   1.000
_cell.length_c   1.000
_cell.angle_alpha   90.00
_cell.angle_beta   90.00
_cell.angle_gamma   90.00
#
_symmetry.space_group_name_H-M   'P 1'
#
loop_
_entity.id
_entity.type
_entity.pdbx_description
1 polymer ?
#
loop_
_entity_poly.entity_id
_entity_poly.type
_entity_poly.pdbx_seq_one_letter_code
_entity_poly.pdbx_strand_id
1 'polypeptide(L)'
;MSLRNKYFLFTCKVLLLTFLKVSSAMASDKPFETFDPNKSRNWSFFTDGVMGGVSQGKAFFGKSGFDNFVRIEGNVSTDNNGGFIQIRHSLTKSLDDDIRSISLKVRGNGERYYVFIRTSSTLLPWQFYNASFKTSKNWSIVKLELEAFQPSSSFLRKTIKSSSIKSIGIVAYGRDHQAKIDVSEISFKK
;
A
#
# COMPACT_ATOMS: atom_id res chain seq x y z
N MET A 1 -86.68 -21.98 -23.06
CA MET A 1 -85.89 -22.09 -21.78
C MET A 1 -84.46 -22.00 -22.15
N SER A 2 -83.85 -20.83 -21.95
CA SER A 2 -82.51 -20.46 -22.45
C SER A 2 -81.51 -20.46 -21.29
N LEU A 3 -80.45 -21.24 -21.39
CA LEU A 3 -79.31 -21.21 -20.49
C LEU A 3 -78.17 -20.42 -21.16
N ARG A 4 -77.90 -19.21 -20.66
CA ARG A 4 -76.82 -18.38 -21.13
C ARG A 4 -75.56 -18.71 -20.25
N ASN A 5 -74.54 -19.36 -20.84
CA ASN A 5 -73.22 -19.53 -20.34
C ASN A 5 -72.49 -18.18 -20.34
N LYS A 6 -72.11 -17.73 -19.12
CA LYS A 6 -71.15 -16.63 -18.95
C LYS A 6 -69.74 -17.22 -18.79
N TYR A 7 -68.92 -17.06 -19.81
CA TYR A 7 -67.52 -17.34 -19.70
C TYR A 7 -66.83 -16.20 -18.92
N PHE A 8 -66.25 -16.54 -17.79
CA PHE A 8 -65.45 -15.65 -16.97
C PHE A 8 -64.00 -15.78 -17.43
N LEU A 9 -63.53 -14.83 -18.20
CA LEU A 9 -62.11 -14.77 -18.60
C LEU A 9 -61.25 -14.31 -17.39
N PHE A 10 -60.53 -15.21 -16.81
CA PHE A 10 -59.52 -14.93 -15.82
C PHE A 10 -58.20 -14.55 -16.56
N THR A 11 -57.91 -13.25 -16.69
CA THR A 11 -56.65 -12.77 -17.21
C THR A 11 -55.58 -12.85 -16.11
N CYS A 12 -54.76 -13.89 -16.17
CA CYS A 12 -53.58 -14.04 -15.30
C CYS A 12 -52.50 -13.07 -15.82
N LYS A 13 -52.35 -11.92 -15.15
CA LYS A 13 -51.20 -11.03 -15.38
C LYS A 13 -49.96 -11.69 -14.71
N VAL A 14 -49.16 -12.37 -15.51
CA VAL A 14 -47.82 -12.81 -15.10
C VAL A 14 -46.92 -11.57 -15.02
N LEU A 15 -46.67 -11.11 -13.80
CA LEU A 15 -45.74 -10.05 -13.51
C LEU A 15 -44.31 -10.65 -13.61
N LEU A 16 -43.67 -10.49 -14.78
CA LEU A 16 -42.29 -10.90 -14.99
C LEU A 16 -41.35 -9.92 -14.25
N LEU A 17 -41.01 -10.23 -12.99
CA LEU A 17 -39.96 -9.53 -12.28
C LEU A 17 -38.60 -9.91 -12.88
N THR A 18 -38.11 -9.08 -13.80
CA THR A 18 -36.72 -9.14 -14.23
C THR A 18 -35.84 -8.66 -13.10
N PHE A 19 -35.25 -9.60 -12.34
CA PHE A 19 -34.13 -9.30 -11.46
C PHE A 19 -32.93 -8.87 -12.32
N LEU A 20 -32.74 -7.57 -12.46
CA LEU A 20 -31.51 -7.01 -12.96
C LEU A 20 -30.42 -7.35 -11.91
N LYS A 21 -29.67 -8.43 -12.13
CA LYS A 21 -28.44 -8.67 -11.41
C LYS A 21 -27.47 -7.56 -11.79
N VAL A 22 -27.42 -6.49 -11.00
CA VAL A 22 -26.30 -5.55 -11.02
C VAL A 22 -25.10 -6.34 -10.51
N SER A 23 -24.42 -7.01 -11.42
CA SER A 23 -23.09 -7.55 -11.19
C SER A 23 -22.18 -6.32 -11.08
N SER A 24 -21.98 -5.82 -9.87
CA SER A 24 -20.86 -4.93 -9.58
C SER A 24 -19.61 -5.73 -9.93
N ALA A 25 -19.11 -5.55 -11.14
CA ALA A 25 -17.75 -5.95 -11.47
C ALA A 25 -16.85 -5.20 -10.49
N MET A 26 -16.49 -5.85 -9.38
CA MET A 26 -15.35 -5.44 -8.58
C MET A 26 -14.18 -5.51 -9.55
N ALA A 27 -13.81 -4.37 -10.11
CA ALA A 27 -12.52 -4.23 -10.77
C ALA A 27 -11.50 -4.67 -9.71
N SER A 28 -10.89 -5.84 -9.92
CA SER A 28 -9.81 -6.28 -9.07
C SER A 28 -8.67 -5.32 -9.36
N ASP A 29 -8.55 -4.28 -8.54
CA ASP A 29 -7.45 -3.34 -8.60
C ASP A 29 -6.16 -4.13 -8.50
N LYS A 30 -5.52 -4.35 -9.64
CA LYS A 30 -4.27 -5.10 -9.69
C LYS A 30 -3.27 -4.45 -8.76
N PRO A 31 -2.63 -5.21 -7.84
CA PRO A 31 -1.62 -4.67 -6.97
C PRO A 31 -0.53 -3.94 -7.75
N PHE A 32 -0.04 -2.83 -7.18
CA PHE A 32 1.11 -2.12 -7.73
C PHE A 32 2.36 -3.00 -7.69
N GLU A 33 2.54 -3.77 -6.59
CA GLU A 33 3.68 -4.66 -6.37
C GLU A 33 3.24 -5.94 -5.66
N THR A 34 3.78 -7.08 -6.07
CA THR A 34 3.56 -8.41 -5.45
C THR A 34 4.85 -9.11 -5.08
N PHE A 35 5.98 -8.47 -5.29
CA PHE A 35 7.33 -9.00 -5.01
C PHE A 35 7.60 -10.38 -5.64
N ASP A 36 6.97 -10.67 -6.79
CA ASP A 36 7.34 -11.81 -7.63
C ASP A 36 8.74 -11.56 -8.20
N PRO A 37 9.75 -12.38 -7.92
CA PRO A 37 11.13 -12.16 -8.37
C PRO A 37 11.27 -11.96 -9.88
N ASN A 38 10.35 -12.55 -10.67
CA ASN A 38 10.37 -12.46 -12.14
C ASN A 38 9.65 -11.21 -12.68
N LYS A 39 8.88 -10.51 -11.83
CA LYS A 39 8.01 -9.40 -12.24
C LYS A 39 8.13 -8.19 -11.33
N SER A 40 8.89 -8.33 -10.26
CA SER A 40 9.10 -7.28 -9.27
C SER A 40 9.68 -6.04 -9.90
N ARG A 41 9.23 -4.90 -9.39
CA ARG A 41 9.81 -3.60 -9.76
C ARG A 41 11.21 -3.45 -9.16
N ASN A 42 12.00 -2.59 -9.75
CA ASN A 42 13.33 -2.30 -9.24
C ASN A 42 13.25 -1.54 -7.90
N TRP A 43 13.44 -2.27 -6.81
CA TRP A 43 13.57 -1.74 -5.47
C TRP A 43 15.04 -1.63 -5.10
N SER A 44 15.43 -0.47 -4.60
CA SER A 44 16.78 -0.24 -4.08
C SER A 44 16.79 -0.32 -2.58
N PHE A 45 17.68 -1.13 -2.00
CA PHE A 45 17.93 -1.17 -0.56
C PHE A 45 19.07 -0.21 -0.21
N PHE A 46 18.93 0.54 0.88
CA PHE A 46 19.98 1.35 1.45
C PHE A 46 19.72 1.66 2.93
N THR A 47 20.77 2.05 3.61
CA THR A 47 20.78 2.43 5.03
C THR A 47 21.22 3.88 5.17
N ASP A 48 21.18 4.39 6.39
CA ASP A 48 21.74 5.70 6.76
C ASP A 48 23.26 5.80 6.56
N GLY A 49 23.94 4.70 6.25
CA GLY A 49 25.35 4.70 5.84
C GLY A 49 25.64 5.64 4.66
N VAL A 50 24.64 5.93 3.81
CA VAL A 50 24.77 6.92 2.71
C VAL A 50 24.97 8.36 3.22
N MET A 51 24.78 8.61 4.50
CA MET A 51 24.97 9.90 5.18
C MET A 51 25.82 9.81 6.45
N GLY A 52 26.57 8.72 6.62
CA GLY A 52 27.48 8.52 7.75
C GLY A 52 26.87 7.84 8.97
N GLY A 53 25.62 7.38 8.91
CA GLY A 53 25.02 6.54 9.96
C GLY A 53 25.59 5.13 9.99
N VAL A 54 25.26 4.37 11.03
CA VAL A 54 25.83 3.05 11.30
C VAL A 54 24.81 1.91 11.28
N SER A 55 23.57 2.17 10.88
CA SER A 55 22.56 1.13 10.71
C SER A 55 22.99 0.08 9.69
N GLN A 56 22.77 -1.19 10.00
CA GLN A 56 23.13 -2.32 9.16
C GLN A 56 21.92 -3.19 8.85
N GLY A 57 21.87 -3.69 7.63
CA GLY A 57 20.77 -4.55 7.23
C GLY A 57 20.88 -5.05 5.80
N LYS A 58 19.85 -5.78 5.40
CA LYS A 58 19.69 -6.30 4.04
C LYS A 58 18.23 -6.40 3.65
N ALA A 59 17.98 -6.48 2.35
CA ALA A 59 16.70 -6.85 1.80
C ALA A 59 16.85 -8.01 0.82
N PHE A 60 15.90 -8.94 0.82
CA PHE A 60 15.90 -10.07 -0.08
C PHE A 60 14.48 -10.58 -0.34
N PHE A 61 14.27 -11.23 -1.47
CA PHE A 61 13.01 -11.87 -1.82
C PHE A 61 12.87 -13.21 -1.12
N GLY A 62 11.63 -13.54 -0.75
CA GLY A 62 11.27 -14.81 -0.15
C GLY A 62 9.87 -15.25 -0.59
N LYS A 63 9.50 -16.47 -0.19
CA LYS A 63 8.18 -17.05 -0.42
C LYS A 63 7.65 -17.70 0.84
N SER A 64 6.34 -17.54 1.10
CA SER A 64 5.65 -18.16 2.22
C SER A 64 4.27 -18.62 1.77
N GLY A 65 4.11 -19.94 1.54
CA GLY A 65 2.92 -20.48 0.88
C GLY A 65 2.79 -19.90 -0.54
N PHE A 66 1.69 -19.23 -0.81
CA PHE A 66 1.42 -18.58 -2.09
C PHE A 66 1.94 -17.13 -2.17
N ASP A 67 2.35 -16.55 -1.04
CA ASP A 67 2.80 -15.16 -0.97
C ASP A 67 4.30 -15.06 -1.27
N ASN A 68 4.65 -14.35 -2.34
CA ASN A 68 6.00 -13.81 -2.47
C ASN A 68 6.10 -12.56 -1.58
N PHE A 69 7.30 -12.25 -1.10
CA PHE A 69 7.53 -11.06 -0.29
C PHE A 69 8.96 -10.55 -0.43
N VAL A 70 9.16 -9.30 -0.11
CA VAL A 70 10.48 -8.77 0.23
C VAL A 70 10.61 -8.73 1.75
N ARG A 71 11.73 -9.23 2.29
CA ARG A 71 12.11 -9.07 3.68
C ARG A 71 13.13 -7.95 3.81
N ILE A 72 12.91 -7.09 4.79
CA ILE A 72 13.88 -6.10 5.27
C ILE A 72 14.22 -6.51 6.70
N GLU A 73 15.50 -6.74 6.96
CA GLU A 73 15.97 -7.07 8.32
C GLU A 73 17.32 -6.43 8.62
N GLY A 74 17.54 -6.09 9.88
CA GLY A 74 18.79 -5.49 10.33
C GLY A 74 18.66 -4.74 11.64
N ASN A 75 19.76 -4.07 12.03
CA ASN A 75 19.84 -3.21 13.19
C ASN A 75 19.75 -1.75 12.75
N VAL A 76 18.73 -1.05 13.24
CA VAL A 76 18.66 0.41 13.14
C VAL A 76 19.39 1.00 14.36
N SER A 77 20.31 1.93 14.11
CA SER A 77 20.97 2.74 15.14
C SER A 77 20.83 4.21 14.82
N THR A 78 20.55 5.01 15.84
CA THR A 78 20.48 6.47 15.74
C THR A 78 21.83 7.16 15.92
N ASP A 79 22.89 6.41 16.15
CA ASP A 79 24.25 6.94 16.24
C ASP A 79 24.63 7.67 14.93
N ASN A 80 25.50 8.65 15.05
CA ASN A 80 25.99 9.50 13.97
C ASN A 80 24.85 10.21 13.19
N ASN A 81 23.76 10.56 13.86
CA ASN A 81 22.57 11.15 13.25
C ASN A 81 21.92 10.27 12.16
N GLY A 82 22.14 8.94 12.23
CA GLY A 82 21.53 7.94 11.40
C GLY A 82 20.09 7.63 11.83
N GLY A 83 19.67 6.39 11.66
CA GLY A 83 18.42 5.86 12.19
C GLY A 83 17.48 5.30 11.14
N PHE A 84 17.97 4.70 10.04
CA PHE A 84 17.09 3.99 9.12
C PHE A 84 17.75 2.88 8.31
N ILE A 85 16.91 1.90 7.98
CA ILE A 85 17.12 0.99 6.85
C ILE A 85 15.85 0.97 6.00
N GLN A 86 15.98 0.94 4.68
CA GLN A 86 14.81 1.00 3.79
C GLN A 86 15.01 0.30 2.44
N ILE A 87 13.87 -0.06 1.83
CA ILE A 87 13.76 -0.24 0.40
C ILE A 87 12.97 0.93 -0.20
N ARG A 88 13.32 1.35 -1.40
CA ARG A 88 12.63 2.42 -2.14
C ARG A 88 12.47 2.06 -3.61
N HIS A 89 11.31 2.39 -4.14
CA HIS A 89 11.02 2.35 -5.57
C HIS A 89 10.64 3.73 -6.09
N SER A 90 11.22 4.12 -7.23
CA SER A 90 10.84 5.36 -7.94
C SER A 90 9.74 5.05 -8.95
N LEU A 91 8.67 5.84 -8.91
CA LEU A 91 7.56 5.70 -9.86
C LEU A 91 7.94 6.34 -11.20
N THR A 92 7.84 5.57 -12.27
CA THR A 92 8.10 6.03 -13.63
C THR A 92 6.89 6.73 -14.28
N LYS A 93 5.69 6.47 -13.74
CA LYS A 93 4.42 7.07 -14.19
C LYS A 93 3.74 7.75 -13.02
N SER A 94 3.03 8.82 -13.29
CA SER A 94 2.16 9.46 -12.30
C SER A 94 1.01 8.54 -11.91
N LEU A 95 0.61 8.60 -10.65
CA LEU A 95 -0.63 7.95 -10.17
C LEU A 95 -1.84 8.78 -10.57
N ASP A 96 -3.01 8.15 -10.59
CA ASP A 96 -4.29 8.83 -10.82
C ASP A 96 -4.57 9.82 -9.68
N ASP A 97 -5.22 10.93 -9.99
CA ASP A 97 -5.52 12.00 -9.01
C ASP A 97 -6.56 11.59 -7.96
N ASP A 98 -7.29 10.52 -8.19
CA ASP A 98 -8.33 9.99 -7.30
C ASP A 98 -7.82 8.92 -6.31
N ILE A 99 -6.52 8.59 -6.33
CA ILE A 99 -5.90 7.74 -5.30
C ILE A 99 -5.94 8.46 -3.96
N ARG A 100 -6.42 7.77 -2.91
CA ARG A 100 -6.59 8.30 -1.56
C ARG A 100 -5.76 7.57 -0.51
N SER A 101 -5.39 6.31 -0.77
CA SER A 101 -4.68 5.51 0.23
C SER A 101 -3.67 4.55 -0.39
N ILE A 102 -2.77 4.07 0.47
CA ILE A 102 -1.82 2.99 0.19
C ILE A 102 -2.18 1.82 1.08
N SER A 103 -2.37 0.65 0.48
CA SER A 103 -2.59 -0.61 1.18
C SER A 103 -1.37 -1.50 1.06
N LEU A 104 -0.97 -2.11 2.18
CA LEU A 104 0.17 -3.03 2.25
C LEU A 104 -0.25 -4.33 2.91
N LYS A 105 0.16 -5.48 2.37
CA LYS A 105 0.09 -6.77 3.06
C LYS A 105 1.43 -7.03 3.72
N VAL A 106 1.45 -7.06 5.05
CA VAL A 106 2.69 -7.09 5.86
C VAL A 106 2.61 -8.08 7.00
N ARG A 107 3.77 -8.55 7.44
CA ARG A 107 4.00 -9.18 8.75
C ARG A 107 5.38 -8.78 9.27
N GLY A 108 5.62 -8.92 10.58
CA GLY A 108 6.91 -8.56 11.15
C GLY A 108 7.02 -8.92 12.63
N ASN A 109 8.01 -8.34 13.28
CA ASN A 109 8.38 -8.63 14.65
C ASN A 109 7.64 -7.82 15.72
N GLY A 110 6.54 -7.14 15.36
CA GLY A 110 5.75 -6.32 16.29
C GLY A 110 6.21 -4.85 16.35
N GLU A 111 7.29 -4.53 15.67
CA GLU A 111 7.85 -3.20 15.63
C GLU A 111 7.04 -2.23 14.75
N ARG A 112 7.28 -0.93 14.93
CA ARG A 112 6.71 0.13 14.12
C ARG A 112 7.60 0.37 12.91
N TYR A 113 6.98 0.43 11.74
CA TYR A 113 7.58 0.76 10.46
C TYR A 113 6.88 1.95 9.83
N TYR A 114 7.43 2.44 8.73
CA TYR A 114 6.93 3.62 8.04
C TYR A 114 6.84 3.38 6.55
N VAL A 115 5.87 4.05 5.93
CA VAL A 115 5.89 4.33 4.50
C VAL A 115 6.41 5.75 4.31
N PHE A 116 7.47 5.90 3.51
CA PHE A 116 7.97 7.20 3.09
C PHE A 116 7.54 7.48 1.65
N ILE A 117 7.05 8.69 1.43
CA ILE A 117 6.66 9.19 0.11
C ILE A 117 7.52 10.40 -0.23
N ARG A 118 8.07 10.41 -1.44
CA ARG A 118 8.63 11.62 -2.02
C ARG A 118 7.75 12.07 -3.19
N THR A 119 7.58 13.38 -3.32
CA THR A 119 6.76 14.01 -4.34
C THR A 119 7.62 14.91 -5.23
N SER A 120 7.03 15.47 -6.27
CA SER A 120 7.73 16.49 -7.10
C SER A 120 8.16 17.74 -6.32
N SER A 121 7.61 17.99 -5.13
CA SER A 121 8.00 19.11 -4.27
C SER A 121 9.05 18.76 -3.21
N THR A 122 9.44 17.49 -3.06
CA THR A 122 10.52 17.08 -2.16
C THR A 122 11.86 17.19 -2.87
N LEU A 123 12.44 18.38 -2.87
CA LEU A 123 13.64 18.70 -3.62
C LEU A 123 14.92 18.24 -2.90
N LEU A 124 14.93 18.31 -1.57
CA LEU A 124 16.10 17.99 -0.75
C LEU A 124 16.10 16.52 -0.33
N PRO A 125 17.26 15.85 -0.16
CA PRO A 125 17.35 14.43 0.18
C PRO A 125 16.59 14.03 1.44
N TRP A 126 16.53 14.91 2.44
CA TRP A 126 15.88 14.69 3.74
C TRP A 126 14.40 15.07 3.76
N GLN A 127 13.85 15.57 2.64
CA GLN A 127 12.44 15.87 2.54
C GLN A 127 11.64 14.64 2.12
N PHE A 128 10.64 14.29 2.88
CA PHE A 128 9.71 13.20 2.63
C PHE A 128 8.40 13.41 3.40
N TYR A 129 7.41 12.63 3.06
CA TYR A 129 6.20 12.45 3.87
C TYR A 129 6.23 11.05 4.46
N ASN A 130 5.72 10.90 5.69
CA ASN A 130 5.75 9.62 6.37
C ASN A 130 4.43 9.31 7.07
N ALA A 131 4.05 8.03 7.04
CA ALA A 131 2.99 7.47 7.87
C ALA A 131 3.48 6.18 8.51
N SER A 132 3.18 5.98 9.79
CA SER A 132 3.64 4.80 10.54
C SER A 132 2.57 3.74 10.63
N PHE A 133 3.01 2.48 10.77
CA PHE A 133 2.16 1.34 11.05
C PHE A 133 2.89 0.34 11.95
N LYS A 134 2.13 -0.50 12.67
CA LYS A 134 2.67 -1.62 13.43
C LYS A 134 2.53 -2.91 12.64
N THR A 135 3.47 -3.82 12.84
CA THR A 135 3.41 -5.18 12.30
C THR A 135 3.00 -6.18 13.39
N SER A 136 2.61 -7.38 12.97
CA SER A 136 2.42 -8.55 13.81
C SER A 136 3.10 -9.76 13.17
N LYS A 137 3.20 -10.88 13.92
CA LYS A 137 3.78 -12.13 13.39
C LYS A 137 2.97 -12.71 12.22
N ASN A 138 1.67 -12.42 12.18
CA ASN A 138 0.77 -12.88 11.13
C ASN A 138 0.63 -11.84 10.03
N TRP A 139 0.34 -12.29 8.81
CA TRP A 139 -0.02 -11.42 7.72
C TRP A 139 -1.25 -10.57 8.06
N SER A 140 -1.15 -9.28 7.80
CA SER A 140 -2.24 -8.32 7.96
C SER A 140 -2.23 -7.28 6.85
N ILE A 141 -3.38 -6.72 6.57
CA ILE A 141 -3.51 -5.58 5.65
C ILE A 141 -3.46 -4.30 6.47
N VAL A 142 -2.56 -3.42 6.09
CA VAL A 142 -2.43 -2.06 6.62
C VAL A 142 -2.90 -1.10 5.53
N LYS A 143 -3.83 -0.20 5.87
CA LYS A 143 -4.27 0.89 5.00
C LYS A 143 -3.79 2.22 5.59
N LEU A 144 -3.13 3.02 4.77
CA LEU A 144 -2.62 4.35 5.13
C LEU A 144 -3.26 5.38 4.19
N GLU A 145 -4.11 6.23 4.75
CA GLU A 145 -4.71 7.33 3.98
C GLU A 145 -3.63 8.38 3.66
N LEU A 146 -3.65 8.95 2.46
CA LEU A 146 -2.67 9.97 2.07
C LEU A 146 -2.70 11.20 2.97
N GLU A 147 -3.86 11.49 3.55
CA GLU A 147 -4.05 12.58 4.53
C GLU A 147 -3.36 12.32 5.87
N ALA A 148 -3.08 11.06 6.21
CA ALA A 148 -2.37 10.69 7.44
C ALA A 148 -0.85 10.90 7.37
N PHE A 149 -0.33 11.13 6.17
CA PHE A 149 1.11 11.32 5.99
C PHE A 149 1.55 12.70 6.46
N GLN A 150 2.54 12.74 7.33
CA GLN A 150 3.11 13.95 7.87
C GLN A 150 4.37 14.36 7.09
N PRO A 151 4.52 15.64 6.74
CA PRO A 151 5.73 16.16 6.11
C PRO A 151 6.91 16.17 7.09
N SER A 152 8.11 15.81 6.64
CA SER A 152 9.35 15.89 7.43
C SER A 152 9.88 17.31 7.61
N SER A 153 9.32 18.28 6.91
CA SER A 153 9.75 19.68 6.91
C SER A 153 8.53 20.62 6.78
N SER A 154 8.58 21.73 7.50
CA SER A 154 7.56 22.80 7.44
C SER A 154 7.46 23.50 6.08
N PHE A 155 8.47 23.35 5.22
CA PHE A 155 8.45 23.88 3.85
C PHE A 155 7.63 23.02 2.88
N LEU A 156 7.25 21.81 3.28
CA LEU A 156 6.41 20.93 2.47
C LEU A 156 4.93 21.25 2.69
N ARG A 157 4.11 21.02 1.67
CA ARG A 157 2.65 21.12 1.80
C ARG A 157 2.15 20.10 2.81
N LYS A 158 1.09 20.42 3.55
CA LYS A 158 0.47 19.50 4.52
C LYS A 158 -0.21 18.31 3.84
N THR A 159 -0.65 18.45 2.61
CA THR A 159 -1.37 17.43 1.86
C THR A 159 -0.58 16.92 0.66
N ILE A 160 -0.70 15.65 0.38
CA ILE A 160 -0.09 14.99 -0.78
C ILE A 160 -1.12 14.93 -1.91
N LYS A 161 -0.75 15.42 -3.10
CA LYS A 161 -1.48 15.12 -4.33
C LYS A 161 -0.94 13.81 -4.90
N SER A 162 -1.79 12.80 -5.10
CA SER A 162 -1.36 11.46 -5.54
C SER A 162 -0.55 11.48 -6.82
N SER A 163 -0.95 12.28 -7.82
CA SER A 163 -0.21 12.42 -9.09
C SER A 163 1.18 13.05 -8.94
N SER A 164 1.45 13.71 -7.80
CA SER A 164 2.78 14.27 -7.52
C SER A 164 3.77 13.26 -6.94
N ILE A 165 3.32 12.08 -6.54
CA ILE A 165 4.18 11.04 -5.92
C ILE A 165 5.22 10.56 -6.92
N LYS A 166 6.48 10.59 -6.50
CA LYS A 166 7.65 10.18 -7.29
C LYS A 166 8.32 8.92 -6.78
N SER A 167 8.22 8.65 -5.48
CA SER A 167 8.73 7.38 -4.94
C SER A 167 7.99 6.97 -3.69
N ILE A 168 8.02 5.67 -3.42
CA ILE A 168 7.53 5.05 -2.19
C ILE A 168 8.67 4.25 -1.55
N GLY A 169 8.79 4.32 -0.24
CA GLY A 169 9.75 3.54 0.55
C GLY A 169 9.09 2.83 1.71
N ILE A 170 9.59 1.64 2.06
CA ILE A 170 9.26 0.92 3.30
C ILE A 170 10.47 1.04 4.22
N VAL A 171 10.26 1.54 5.42
CA VAL A 171 11.36 2.05 6.26
C VAL A 171 11.21 1.59 7.71
N ALA A 172 12.29 1.07 8.27
CA ALA A 172 12.51 1.01 9.71
C ALA A 172 13.27 2.29 10.10
N TYR A 173 12.72 3.09 11.04
CA TYR A 173 13.14 4.47 11.20
C TYR A 173 13.03 5.00 12.62
N GLY A 174 13.97 5.91 12.98
CA GLY A 174 13.85 6.93 14.00
C GLY A 174 14.10 6.48 15.43
N ARG A 175 14.58 5.25 15.67
CA ARG A 175 14.98 4.71 16.97
C ARG A 175 15.86 3.48 16.80
N ASP A 176 16.59 3.13 17.85
CA ASP A 176 17.36 1.89 17.91
C ASP A 176 16.43 0.69 18.04
N HIS A 177 16.53 -0.26 17.14
CA HIS A 177 15.76 -1.49 17.18
C HIS A 177 16.23 -2.53 16.16
N GLN A 178 15.91 -3.78 16.44
CA GLN A 178 15.97 -4.88 15.47
C GLN A 178 14.77 -4.78 14.52
N ALA A 179 15.04 -4.52 13.26
CA ALA A 179 14.02 -4.54 12.22
C ALA A 179 13.88 -5.93 11.59
N LYS A 180 12.64 -6.38 11.39
CA LYS A 180 12.31 -7.57 10.61
C LYS A 180 10.86 -7.44 10.12
N ILE A 181 10.71 -7.13 8.83
CA ILE A 181 9.40 -6.97 8.19
C ILE A 181 9.41 -7.70 6.85
N ASP A 182 8.31 -8.39 6.56
CA ASP A 182 7.98 -8.93 5.26
C ASP A 182 6.83 -8.11 4.66
N VAL A 183 6.96 -7.75 3.39
CA VAL A 183 5.92 -7.06 2.61
C VAL A 183 5.63 -7.90 1.38
N SER A 184 4.38 -8.35 1.18
CA SER A 184 3.99 -9.20 0.05
C SER A 184 3.18 -8.47 -1.01
N GLU A 185 2.54 -7.36 -0.64
CA GLU A 185 1.73 -6.60 -1.58
C GLU A 185 1.74 -5.11 -1.24
N ILE A 186 1.76 -4.29 -2.28
CA ILE A 186 1.51 -2.85 -2.20
C ILE A 186 0.47 -2.49 -3.26
N SER A 187 -0.57 -1.76 -2.85
CA SER A 187 -1.62 -1.27 -3.74
C SER A 187 -1.90 0.20 -3.46
N PHE A 188 -2.15 0.97 -4.52
CA PHE A 188 -2.72 2.30 -4.43
C PHE A 188 -4.23 2.20 -4.61
N LYS A 189 -5.02 2.81 -3.71
CA LYS A 189 -6.48 2.69 -3.68
C LYS A 189 -7.15 4.04 -3.79
N LYS A 190 -8.27 4.07 -4.51
CA LYS A 190 -9.17 5.21 -4.64
C LYS A 190 -10.02 5.41 -3.40
#